data_b8449eaa1caed67635acc409be20f384
#
_entry.id   b8449eaa1caed67635acc409be20f384
#
_cell.length_a   1.000
_cell.length_b   1.000
_cell.length_c   1.000
_cell.angle_alpha   90.00
_cell.angle_beta   90.00
_cell.angle_gamma   90.00
#
_symmetry.space_group_name_H-M   'P 1'
#
loop_
_entity.id
_entity.type
_entity.pdbx_description
1 polymer ?
#
loop_
_entity_poly.entity_id
_entity_poly.type
_entity_poly.pdbx_seq_one_letter_code
_entity_poly.pdbx_strand_id
1 'polypeptide(L)'
;RAYAAEDNTIRLALIGCGGRGSGAEANAMSAGGLVLGDDGGTKRAVGTGAGGPIKLIAMAALRQDRLDQSHGALKQAVGVWIDVPPERRFLGFDAYRHAIDCLKPGDVAMLTTHAAFRAPHLEYAVEKGVNVFMEKDFAADPGGIKRILKASEAAEKKNLKIGAGLMARHSSA
;
A
#
# COMPACT_ATOMS: atom_id res chain seq x y z
N ARG A 1 24.54 -19.94 -20.04
CA ARG A 1 23.18 -19.79 -19.45
C ARG A 1 23.07 -18.34 -19.02
N ALA A 2 22.26 -17.54 -19.72
CA ALA A 2 21.87 -16.21 -19.26
C ALA A 2 20.96 -16.42 -18.04
N TYR A 3 21.42 -16.01 -16.87
CA TYR A 3 20.53 -15.86 -15.70
C TYR A 3 19.65 -14.66 -16.01
N ALA A 4 18.35 -14.87 -16.14
CA ALA A 4 17.40 -13.77 -16.12
C ALA A 4 17.60 -13.04 -14.79
N ALA A 5 17.79 -11.72 -14.83
CA ALA A 5 17.88 -10.93 -13.62
C ALA A 5 16.56 -11.12 -12.85
N GLU A 6 16.64 -11.57 -11.61
CA GLU A 6 15.47 -11.68 -10.75
C GLU A 6 14.85 -10.28 -10.61
N ASP A 7 13.58 -10.17 -10.93
CA ASP A 7 12.81 -8.93 -10.73
C ASP A 7 12.46 -8.80 -9.23
N ASN A 8 13.37 -8.21 -8.46
CA ASN A 8 13.22 -7.97 -7.03
C ASN A 8 12.31 -6.76 -6.72
N THR A 9 11.51 -6.31 -7.67
CA THR A 9 10.57 -5.20 -7.46
C THR A 9 9.45 -5.61 -6.52
N ILE A 10 9.30 -4.90 -5.40
CA ILE A 10 8.14 -5.01 -4.52
C ILE A 10 7.00 -4.20 -5.12
N ARG A 11 5.88 -4.87 -5.37
CA ARG A 11 4.68 -4.22 -5.89
C ARG A 11 3.73 -3.86 -4.77
N LEU A 12 3.14 -2.69 -4.86
CA LEU A 12 2.16 -2.19 -3.90
C LEU A 12 0.78 -2.08 -4.55
N ALA A 13 -0.26 -2.32 -3.78
CA ALA A 13 -1.64 -1.94 -4.10
C ALA A 13 -2.18 -1.01 -3.01
N LEU A 14 -2.61 0.20 -3.38
CA LEU A 14 -3.20 1.17 -2.45
C LEU A 14 -4.71 0.96 -2.34
N ILE A 15 -5.17 0.57 -1.17
CA ILE A 15 -6.58 0.39 -0.84
C ILE A 15 -7.01 1.50 0.12
N GLY A 16 -7.72 2.48 -0.43
CA GLY A 16 -8.13 3.70 0.26
C GLY A 16 -7.34 4.94 -0.17
N CYS A 17 -7.86 5.65 -1.17
CA CYS A 17 -7.20 6.79 -1.83
C CYS A 17 -7.54 8.13 -1.15
N GLY A 18 -7.53 8.19 0.16
CA GLY A 18 -7.62 9.43 0.93
C GLY A 18 -6.27 10.12 1.11
N GLY A 19 -6.24 11.30 1.73
CA GLY A 19 -4.98 12.02 2.01
C GLY A 19 -3.97 11.19 2.81
N ARG A 20 -4.43 10.40 3.80
CA ARG A 20 -3.57 9.51 4.56
C ARG A 20 -3.01 8.37 3.69
N GLY A 21 -3.84 7.79 2.80
CA GLY A 21 -3.41 6.74 1.87
C GLY A 21 -2.32 7.23 0.93
N SER A 22 -2.53 8.38 0.29
CA SER A 22 -1.53 8.97 -0.61
C SER A 22 -0.22 9.29 0.12
N GLY A 23 -0.29 9.81 1.35
CA GLY A 23 0.90 10.08 2.17
C GLY A 23 1.63 8.81 2.60
N ALA A 24 0.91 7.76 3.00
CA ALA A 24 1.51 6.48 3.37
C ALA A 24 2.20 5.81 2.18
N GLU A 25 1.59 5.89 1.00
CA GLU A 25 2.16 5.36 -0.23
C GLU A 25 3.46 6.10 -0.62
N ALA A 26 3.45 7.44 -0.57
CA ALA A 26 4.66 8.24 -0.82
C ALA A 26 5.78 7.90 0.18
N ASN A 27 5.45 7.69 1.46
CA ASN A 27 6.41 7.27 2.47
C ASN A 27 6.95 5.86 2.21
N ALA A 28 6.10 4.91 1.80
CA ALA A 28 6.52 3.56 1.46
C ALA A 28 7.51 3.55 0.29
N MET A 29 7.26 4.35 -0.73
CA MET A 29 8.18 4.53 -1.85
C MET A 29 9.51 5.15 -1.43
N SER A 30 9.49 6.07 -0.46
CA SER A 30 10.70 6.66 0.11
C SER A 30 11.55 5.63 0.87
N ALA A 31 10.92 4.64 1.52
CA ALA A 31 11.62 3.57 2.21
C ALA A 31 12.39 2.64 1.26
N GLY A 32 11.95 2.52 0.00
CA GLY A 32 12.69 1.82 -1.07
C GLY A 32 13.95 2.56 -1.53
N GLY A 33 14.33 3.64 -0.84
CA GLY A 33 15.51 4.44 -1.13
C GLY A 33 15.25 5.66 -2.00
N LEU A 34 14.01 6.07 -2.07
CA LEU A 34 13.64 7.34 -2.67
C LEU A 34 13.97 8.47 -1.69
N VAL A 35 14.98 9.26 -1.97
CA VAL A 35 15.21 10.53 -1.27
C VAL A 35 14.38 11.60 -1.97
N LEU A 36 13.42 12.19 -1.26
CA LEU A 36 12.70 13.36 -1.75
C LEU A 36 13.64 14.58 -1.63
N GLY A 37 14.23 14.97 -2.74
CA GLY A 37 14.99 16.21 -2.82
C GLY A 37 14.04 17.41 -2.76
N ASP A 38 14.38 18.40 -1.94
CA ASP A 38 13.67 19.68 -1.89
C ASP A 38 14.44 20.70 -2.76
N ASP A 39 13.90 21.04 -3.92
CA ASP A 39 14.43 22.07 -4.81
C ASP A 39 13.50 23.29 -4.87
N GLY A 40 13.14 23.84 -3.70
CA GLY A 40 12.38 25.08 -3.64
C GLY A 40 10.87 24.93 -3.81
N GLY A 41 10.28 23.83 -3.33
CA GLY A 41 8.83 23.65 -3.25
C GLY A 41 8.27 22.50 -4.06
N THR A 42 9.07 21.84 -4.89
CA THR A 42 8.65 20.63 -5.62
C THR A 42 9.48 19.44 -5.12
N LYS A 43 8.86 18.56 -4.32
CA LYS A 43 9.51 17.32 -3.89
C LYS A 43 9.68 16.40 -5.08
N ARG A 44 10.88 16.30 -5.59
CA ARG A 44 11.24 15.40 -6.68
C ARG A 44 11.88 14.15 -6.12
N ALA A 45 11.41 13.01 -6.59
CA ALA A 45 11.98 11.72 -6.25
C ALA A 45 13.38 11.57 -6.88
N VAL A 46 14.41 11.51 -6.05
CA VAL A 46 15.78 11.21 -6.48
C VAL A 46 16.19 9.92 -5.78
N GLY A 47 16.15 8.80 -6.51
CA GLY A 47 16.38 7.50 -5.90
C GLY A 47 17.83 7.09 -5.87
N THR A 48 18.31 6.66 -4.74
CA THR A 48 19.24 5.53 -4.55
C THR A 48 19.22 5.16 -3.08
N GLY A 49 18.47 4.18 -2.71
CA GLY A 49 18.51 3.62 -1.37
C GLY A 49 18.73 2.12 -1.37
N ALA A 50 19.09 1.58 -0.22
CA ALA A 50 19.42 0.18 -0.03
C ALA A 50 18.24 -0.80 -0.12
N GLY A 51 17.02 -0.29 -0.35
CA GLY A 51 15.82 -1.10 -0.64
C GLY A 51 15.68 -1.32 -2.15
N GLY A 52 15.21 -2.49 -2.56
CA GLY A 52 14.91 -2.79 -3.95
C GLY A 52 13.85 -1.84 -4.56
N PRO A 53 13.65 -1.86 -5.87
CA PRO A 53 12.65 -1.01 -6.52
C PRO A 53 11.25 -1.33 -5.99
N ILE A 54 10.49 -0.28 -5.67
CA ILE A 54 9.09 -0.38 -5.23
C ILE A 54 8.20 0.26 -6.28
N LYS A 55 7.08 -0.37 -6.65
CA LYS A 55 6.12 0.17 -7.63
C LYS A 55 4.69 0.06 -7.13
N LEU A 56 3.93 1.14 -7.21
CA LEU A 56 2.48 1.09 -7.10
C LEU A 56 1.90 0.59 -8.41
N ILE A 57 1.15 -0.52 -8.36
CA ILE A 57 0.61 -1.16 -9.57
C ILE A 57 -0.92 -1.18 -9.62
N ALA A 58 -1.61 -1.00 -8.50
CA ALA A 58 -3.07 -0.99 -8.44
C ALA A 58 -3.58 -0.02 -7.38
N MET A 59 -4.75 0.56 -7.62
CA MET A 59 -5.44 1.45 -6.68
C MET A 59 -6.90 1.06 -6.55
N ALA A 60 -7.43 1.15 -5.32
CA ALA A 60 -8.83 0.91 -5.00
C ALA A 60 -9.40 2.02 -4.13
N ALA A 61 -10.56 2.55 -4.51
CA ALA A 61 -11.30 3.55 -3.76
C ALA A 61 -12.80 3.32 -3.84
N LEU A 62 -13.55 3.89 -2.90
CA LEU A 62 -15.00 3.88 -2.98
C LEU A 62 -15.53 4.89 -4.00
N ARG A 63 -14.80 5.99 -4.21
CA ARG A 63 -15.22 7.14 -5.01
C ARG A 63 -14.17 7.51 -6.06
N GLN A 64 -14.64 7.83 -7.28
CA GLN A 64 -13.80 8.20 -8.42
C GLN A 64 -12.95 9.45 -8.13
N ASP A 65 -13.56 10.51 -7.57
CA ASP A 65 -12.88 11.77 -7.27
C ASP A 65 -11.66 11.55 -6.36
N ARG A 66 -11.76 10.68 -5.37
CA ARG A 66 -10.67 10.33 -4.45
C ARG A 66 -9.56 9.56 -5.13
N LEU A 67 -9.95 8.63 -5.99
CA LEU A 67 -8.98 7.84 -6.76
C LEU A 67 -8.19 8.73 -7.71
N ASP A 68 -8.85 9.57 -8.47
CA ASP A 68 -8.22 10.47 -9.46
C ASP A 68 -7.31 11.49 -8.78
N GLN A 69 -7.77 12.11 -7.69
CA GLN A 69 -6.96 13.05 -6.91
C GLN A 69 -5.69 12.39 -6.36
N SER A 70 -5.82 11.20 -5.76
CA SER A 70 -4.69 10.45 -5.21
C SER A 70 -3.72 10.01 -6.31
N HIS A 71 -4.23 9.45 -7.41
CA HIS A 71 -3.40 9.04 -8.54
C HIS A 71 -2.63 10.22 -9.14
N GLY A 72 -3.29 11.37 -9.35
CA GLY A 72 -2.66 12.59 -9.87
C GLY A 72 -1.55 13.10 -8.95
N ALA A 73 -1.83 13.18 -7.64
CA ALA A 73 -0.86 13.62 -6.65
C ALA A 73 0.36 12.68 -6.57
N LEU A 74 0.14 11.37 -6.54
CA LEU A 74 1.23 10.38 -6.51
C LEU A 74 2.04 10.41 -7.80
N LYS A 75 1.39 10.53 -8.96
CA LYS A 75 2.08 10.63 -10.24
C LYS A 75 2.94 11.88 -10.35
N GLN A 76 2.50 13.00 -9.78
CA GLN A 76 3.28 14.23 -9.70
C GLN A 76 4.48 14.11 -8.75
N ALA A 77 4.28 13.49 -7.59
CA ALA A 77 5.32 13.37 -6.56
C ALA A 77 6.38 12.31 -6.87
N VAL A 78 5.96 11.12 -7.35
CA VAL A 78 6.81 9.92 -7.50
C VAL A 78 6.55 9.17 -8.81
N GLY A 79 6.23 9.88 -9.87
CA GLY A 79 5.66 9.36 -11.13
C GLY A 79 6.35 8.16 -11.76
N VAL A 80 7.67 8.04 -11.63
CA VAL A 80 8.46 6.90 -12.20
C VAL A 80 8.07 5.56 -11.59
N TRP A 81 7.52 5.59 -10.35
CA TRP A 81 7.16 4.40 -9.57
C TRP A 81 5.67 4.08 -9.62
N ILE A 82 4.88 4.90 -10.33
CA ILE A 82 3.43 4.75 -10.49
C ILE A 82 3.13 4.06 -11.82
N ASP A 83 2.85 2.77 -11.75
CA ASP A 83 2.43 1.93 -12.86
C ASP A 83 0.99 1.46 -12.66
N VAL A 84 0.05 2.43 -12.64
CA VAL A 84 -1.39 2.19 -12.41
C VAL A 84 -2.18 2.65 -13.63
N PRO A 85 -2.26 1.81 -14.67
CA PRO A 85 -3.08 2.10 -15.84
C PRO A 85 -4.59 2.05 -15.47
N PRO A 86 -5.48 2.56 -16.33
CA PRO A 86 -6.91 2.64 -16.03
C PRO A 86 -7.55 1.32 -15.59
N GLU A 87 -7.16 0.21 -16.17
CA GLU A 87 -7.67 -1.14 -15.87
C GLU A 87 -7.25 -1.68 -14.49
N ARG A 88 -6.32 -1.02 -13.81
CA ARG A 88 -5.90 -1.34 -12.45
C ARG A 88 -6.32 -0.27 -11.43
N ARG A 89 -7.35 0.52 -11.78
CA ARG A 89 -8.01 1.52 -10.93
C ARG A 89 -9.42 1.07 -10.64
N PHE A 90 -9.67 0.57 -9.46
CA PHE A 90 -10.91 -0.10 -9.09
C PHE A 90 -11.78 0.77 -8.18
N LEU A 91 -13.09 0.71 -8.37
CA LEU A 91 -14.08 1.48 -7.64
C LEU A 91 -15.15 0.60 -6.99
N GLY A 92 -15.64 1.05 -5.85
CA GLY A 92 -16.72 0.41 -5.13
C GLY A 92 -16.25 -0.40 -3.93
N PHE A 93 -17.21 -1.08 -3.29
CA PHE A 93 -16.95 -1.83 -2.05
C PHE A 93 -16.06 -3.06 -2.25
N ASP A 94 -16.11 -3.69 -3.41
CA ASP A 94 -15.28 -4.87 -3.74
C ASP A 94 -13.96 -4.52 -4.45
N ALA A 95 -13.71 -3.24 -4.70
CA ALA A 95 -12.53 -2.74 -5.38
C ALA A 95 -11.21 -3.25 -4.75
N TYR A 96 -11.18 -3.42 -3.43
CA TYR A 96 -10.03 -3.94 -2.71
C TYR A 96 -9.62 -5.35 -3.16
N ARG A 97 -10.59 -6.21 -3.51
CA ARG A 97 -10.32 -7.58 -4.00
C ARG A 97 -9.57 -7.53 -5.32
N HIS A 98 -10.06 -6.75 -6.25
CA HIS A 98 -9.44 -6.59 -7.57
C HIS A 98 -8.03 -6.00 -7.47
N ALA A 99 -7.82 -5.02 -6.58
CA ALA A 99 -6.50 -4.44 -6.37
C ALA A 99 -5.53 -5.44 -5.74
N ILE A 100 -5.96 -6.22 -4.74
CA ILE A 100 -5.15 -7.26 -4.11
C ILE A 100 -4.85 -8.40 -5.09
N ASP A 101 -5.79 -8.75 -5.97
CA ASP A 101 -5.59 -9.79 -6.99
C ASP A 101 -4.53 -9.42 -8.06
N CYS A 102 -4.14 -8.13 -8.14
CA CYS A 102 -3.00 -7.71 -8.96
C CYS A 102 -1.63 -8.05 -8.33
N LEU A 103 -1.61 -8.38 -7.04
CA LEU A 103 -0.39 -8.66 -6.27
C LEU A 103 0.00 -10.13 -6.33
N LYS A 104 1.26 -10.40 -6.04
CA LYS A 104 1.84 -11.76 -5.93
C LYS A 104 2.40 -11.98 -4.52
N PRO A 105 2.69 -13.22 -4.12
CA PRO A 105 3.43 -13.47 -2.90
C PRO A 105 4.74 -12.66 -2.85
N GLY A 106 4.97 -11.98 -1.71
CA GLY A 106 6.08 -11.05 -1.53
C GLY A 106 5.71 -9.58 -1.70
N ASP A 107 4.66 -9.27 -2.47
CA ASP A 107 4.12 -7.91 -2.62
C ASP A 107 3.36 -7.43 -1.37
N VAL A 108 2.93 -6.17 -1.34
CA VAL A 108 2.32 -5.55 -0.16
C VAL A 108 0.99 -4.85 -0.50
N ALA A 109 -0.06 -5.18 0.24
CA ALA A 109 -1.31 -4.43 0.23
C ALA A 109 -1.27 -3.30 1.28
N MET A 110 -1.47 -2.06 0.84
CA MET A 110 -1.52 -0.87 1.68
C MET A 110 -2.96 -0.57 2.08
N LEU A 111 -3.38 -0.97 3.28
CA LEU A 111 -4.76 -0.82 3.77
C LEU A 111 -4.93 0.51 4.51
N THR A 112 -5.47 1.50 3.84
CA THR A 112 -5.60 2.88 4.35
C THR A 112 -7.05 3.39 4.35
N THR A 113 -8.02 2.49 4.20
CA THR A 113 -9.45 2.78 4.32
C THR A 113 -9.88 3.10 5.75
N HIS A 114 -11.13 3.45 5.94
CA HIS A 114 -11.72 3.60 7.28
C HIS A 114 -11.66 2.27 8.07
N ALA A 115 -11.49 2.36 9.39
CA ALA A 115 -11.31 1.21 10.28
C ALA A 115 -12.40 0.13 10.16
N ALA A 116 -13.65 0.51 9.84
CA ALA A 116 -14.76 -0.42 9.65
C ALA A 116 -14.53 -1.44 8.52
N PHE A 117 -13.72 -1.10 7.52
CA PHE A 117 -13.41 -1.97 6.38
C PHE A 117 -12.11 -2.76 6.55
N ARG A 118 -11.35 -2.50 7.60
CA ARG A 118 -10.00 -3.04 7.77
C ARG A 118 -9.97 -4.56 7.90
N ALA A 119 -10.88 -5.12 8.71
CA ALA A 119 -10.90 -6.56 8.94
C ALA A 119 -11.14 -7.38 7.65
N PRO A 120 -12.19 -7.13 6.84
CA PRO A 120 -12.38 -7.87 5.59
C PRO A 120 -11.23 -7.68 4.58
N HIS A 121 -10.61 -6.50 4.54
CA HIS A 121 -9.47 -6.26 3.66
C HIS A 121 -8.24 -7.05 4.08
N LEU A 122 -7.94 -7.09 5.38
CA LEU A 122 -6.83 -7.88 5.92
C LEU A 122 -7.04 -9.38 5.70
N GLU A 123 -8.24 -9.90 6.01
CA GLU A 123 -8.58 -11.30 5.81
C GLU A 123 -8.34 -11.74 4.37
N TYR A 124 -8.77 -10.92 3.40
CA TYR A 124 -8.59 -11.21 1.99
C TYR A 124 -7.12 -11.17 1.56
N ALA A 125 -6.35 -10.19 2.01
CA ALA A 125 -4.92 -10.11 1.70
C ALA A 125 -4.16 -11.33 2.26
N VAL A 126 -4.48 -11.75 3.49
CA VAL A 126 -3.90 -12.95 4.11
C VAL A 126 -4.33 -14.22 3.39
N GLU A 127 -5.58 -14.33 2.94
CA GLU A 127 -6.06 -15.43 2.10
C GLU A 127 -5.21 -15.56 0.82
N LYS A 128 -4.97 -14.44 0.14
CA LYS A 128 -4.17 -14.36 -1.10
C LYS A 128 -2.66 -14.53 -0.88
N GLY A 129 -2.19 -14.58 0.35
CA GLY A 129 -0.76 -14.75 0.63
C GLY A 129 0.07 -13.49 0.40
N VAL A 130 -0.51 -12.31 0.61
CA VAL A 130 0.11 -11.02 0.39
C VAL A 130 0.46 -10.38 1.73
N ASN A 131 1.63 -9.74 1.82
CA ASN A 131 2.00 -8.95 2.97
C ASN A 131 1.11 -7.70 3.09
N VAL A 132 1.00 -7.16 4.29
CA VAL A 132 0.11 -6.04 4.56
C VAL A 132 0.81 -4.93 5.34
N PHE A 133 0.64 -3.70 4.89
CA PHE A 133 0.75 -2.52 5.73
C PHE A 133 -0.64 -1.97 5.96
N MET A 134 -1.02 -1.72 7.22
CA MET A 134 -2.32 -1.12 7.54
C MET A 134 -2.18 0.10 8.43
N GLU A 135 -2.94 1.14 8.11
CA GLU A 135 -3.03 2.34 8.93
C GLU A 135 -3.85 2.10 10.20
N LYS A 136 -3.62 2.94 11.22
CA LYS A 136 -4.50 3.05 12.37
C LYS A 136 -5.87 3.61 11.88
N ASP A 137 -6.99 3.45 12.53
CA ASP A 137 -7.27 2.50 13.60
C ASP A 137 -7.53 1.11 13.01
N PHE A 138 -7.32 0.07 13.80
CA PHE A 138 -7.33 -1.29 13.24
C PHE A 138 -8.74 -1.85 13.04
N ALA A 139 -9.70 -1.43 13.85
CA ALA A 139 -11.11 -1.78 13.69
C ALA A 139 -12.00 -0.71 14.33
N ALA A 140 -13.27 -0.71 13.96
CA ALA A 140 -14.28 0.21 14.50
C ALA A 140 -15.00 -0.34 15.73
N ASP A 141 -14.89 -1.63 16.00
CA ASP A 141 -15.62 -2.35 17.05
C ASP A 141 -14.86 -3.58 17.57
N PRO A 142 -15.26 -4.15 18.73
CA PRO A 142 -14.61 -5.35 19.28
C PRO A 142 -14.69 -6.58 18.38
N GLY A 143 -15.73 -6.72 17.58
CA GLY A 143 -15.88 -7.81 16.62
C GLY A 143 -14.81 -7.72 15.52
N GLY A 144 -14.60 -6.53 14.99
CA GLY A 144 -13.54 -6.24 14.04
C GLY A 144 -12.14 -6.53 14.62
N ILE A 145 -11.88 -6.17 15.87
CA ILE A 145 -10.60 -6.50 16.55
C ILE A 145 -10.38 -8.01 16.60
N LYS A 146 -11.40 -8.79 16.98
CA LYS A 146 -11.28 -10.27 17.02
C LYS A 146 -10.94 -10.85 15.64
N ARG A 147 -11.54 -10.31 14.58
CA ARG A 147 -11.24 -10.71 13.20
C ARG A 147 -9.80 -10.34 12.80
N ILE A 148 -9.33 -9.15 13.14
CA ILE A 148 -7.94 -8.72 12.90
C ILE A 148 -6.96 -9.66 13.59
N LEU A 149 -7.17 -10.00 14.88
CA LEU A 149 -6.30 -10.92 15.62
C LEU A 149 -6.26 -12.30 14.97
N LYS A 150 -7.41 -12.85 14.61
CA LYS A 150 -7.50 -14.15 13.92
C LYS A 150 -6.79 -14.13 12.55
N ALA A 151 -6.96 -13.06 11.78
CA ALA A 151 -6.27 -12.90 10.51
C ALA A 151 -4.76 -12.77 10.70
N SER A 152 -4.31 -12.09 11.76
CA SER A 152 -2.88 -11.97 12.10
C SER A 152 -2.26 -13.34 12.47
N GLU A 153 -2.95 -14.17 13.24
CA GLU A 153 -2.52 -15.54 13.52
C GLU A 153 -2.42 -16.40 12.25
N ALA A 154 -3.36 -16.21 11.32
CA ALA A 154 -3.32 -16.91 10.03
C ALA A 154 -2.16 -16.41 9.15
N ALA A 155 -1.84 -15.13 9.19
CA ALA A 155 -0.71 -14.53 8.50
C ALA A 155 0.62 -15.07 9.03
N GLU A 156 0.75 -15.19 10.35
CA GLU A 156 1.94 -15.75 11.00
C GLU A 156 2.21 -17.18 10.53
N LYS A 157 1.18 -18.02 10.50
CA LYS A 157 1.27 -19.41 9.98
C LYS A 157 1.70 -19.49 8.52
N LYS A 158 1.41 -18.45 7.72
CA LYS A 158 1.82 -18.32 6.32
C LYS A 158 3.15 -17.57 6.14
N ASN A 159 3.82 -17.20 7.23
CA ASN A 159 5.03 -16.34 7.23
C ASN A 159 4.83 -14.98 6.54
N LEU A 160 3.60 -14.45 6.52
CA LEU A 160 3.31 -13.12 6.00
C LEU A 160 3.66 -12.05 7.02
N LYS A 161 4.01 -10.87 6.53
CA LYS A 161 4.37 -9.72 7.35
C LYS A 161 3.20 -8.74 7.38
N ILE A 162 2.85 -8.29 8.59
CA ILE A 162 1.85 -7.25 8.82
C ILE A 162 2.53 -6.10 9.55
N GLY A 163 2.62 -4.94 8.88
CA GLY A 163 3.08 -3.69 9.47
C GLY A 163 1.90 -2.80 9.86
N ALA A 164 2.04 -2.06 10.97
CA ALA A 164 1.02 -1.13 11.45
C ALA A 164 1.51 0.32 11.39
N GLY A 165 0.72 1.20 10.78
CA GLY A 165 1.01 2.62 10.66
C GLY A 165 0.71 3.37 11.96
N LEU A 166 1.75 3.87 12.62
CA LEU A 166 1.68 4.76 13.78
C LEU A 166 2.67 5.92 13.57
N MET A 167 2.37 6.75 12.58
CA MET A 167 3.26 7.82 12.10
C MET A 167 3.82 8.69 13.22
N ALA A 168 2.99 9.11 14.18
CA ALA A 168 3.44 9.95 15.29
C ALA A 168 4.46 9.28 16.22
N ARG A 169 4.50 7.95 16.27
CA ARG A 169 5.49 7.19 17.04
C ARG A 169 6.88 7.23 16.41
N HIS A 170 6.94 7.37 15.08
CA HIS A 170 8.16 7.32 14.29
C HIS A 170 8.60 8.72 13.82
N SER A 171 7.84 9.77 14.16
CA SER A 171 8.24 11.15 13.90
C SER A 171 9.33 11.55 14.89
N SER A 172 10.50 11.96 14.37
CA SER A 172 11.45 12.74 15.15
C SER A 172 10.84 14.12 15.37
N ALA A 173 10.50 14.44 16.63
CA ALA A 173 10.05 15.77 17.01
C ALA A 173 11.22 16.78 16.85
#